data_955721c45c7427857d06660340f2380f
#
_entry.id   955721c45c7427857d06660340f2380f
#
_cell.length_a   1.000
_cell.length_b   1.000
_cell.length_c   1.000
_cell.angle_alpha   90.00
_cell.angle_beta   90.00
_cell.angle_gamma   90.00
#
_symmetry.space_group_name_H-M   'P 1'
#
loop_
_entity.id
_entity.type
_entity.pdbx_description
1 polymer ?
#
loop_
_entity_poly.entity_id
_entity_poly.type
_entity_poly.pdbx_seq_one_letter_code
_entity_poly.pdbx_strand_id
1 'polypeptide(L)'
;DEDGMMDKLWPDGRMHPRYSQLSDTGRFRTSAPNCQNWPKKAESYMLDIFGGKDKTPPGIRTCIIPPPGHVLIEADFCQAELFVLAALSGDKNMWDALTTPCKDLHDVTALNSFKLRMFDPTGRETTIDELVMVAKTDKKLHKQFLSSLTYVDANGKRMARDAFKDSLR
;
A
#
# COMPACT_ATOMS: atom_id res chain seq x y z
N ASP A 1 0.45 30.57 9.40
CA ASP A 1 0.61 29.63 8.27
C ASP A 1 -0.41 29.97 7.20
N GLU A 2 0.02 30.68 6.15
CA GLU A 2 -0.83 31.13 5.03
C GLU A 2 -1.43 29.97 4.19
N ASP A 3 -1.09 28.73 4.51
CA ASP A 3 -1.54 27.51 3.83
C ASP A 3 -2.40 26.59 4.71
N GLY A 4 -2.97 27.12 5.78
CA GLY A 4 -3.86 26.36 6.66
C GLY A 4 -5.05 25.77 5.89
N MET A 5 -5.43 24.53 6.23
CA MET A 5 -6.57 23.87 5.58
C MET A 5 -7.88 24.58 5.80
N MET A 6 -8.04 25.25 6.97
CA MET A 6 -9.24 26.03 7.29
C MET A 6 -9.40 27.24 6.38
N ASP A 7 -8.30 27.81 5.87
CA ASP A 7 -8.31 28.95 4.95
C ASP A 7 -8.78 28.58 3.54
N LYS A 8 -8.88 27.28 3.26
CA LYS A 8 -9.38 26.73 1.98
C LYS A 8 -10.86 26.36 2.04
N LEU A 9 -11.52 26.58 3.19
CA LEU A 9 -12.99 26.39 3.28
C LEU A 9 -13.71 27.53 2.57
N TRP A 10 -14.64 27.17 1.74
CA TRP A 10 -15.54 28.13 1.10
C TRP A 10 -16.71 28.50 2.02
N PRO A 11 -17.46 29.57 1.71
CA PRO A 11 -18.62 29.99 2.52
C PRO A 11 -19.69 28.92 2.70
N ASP A 12 -19.73 27.91 1.84
CA ASP A 12 -20.62 26.74 1.93
C ASP A 12 -20.10 25.68 2.93
N GLY A 13 -18.97 25.93 3.62
CA GLY A 13 -18.34 25.01 4.55
C GLY A 13 -17.62 23.83 3.89
N ARG A 14 -17.39 23.88 2.58
CA ARG A 14 -16.74 22.81 1.80
C ARG A 14 -15.42 23.27 1.22
N MET A 15 -14.59 22.30 0.86
CA MET A 15 -13.38 22.50 0.07
C MET A 15 -13.66 22.14 -1.38
N HIS A 16 -13.22 23.00 -2.29
CA HIS A 16 -13.38 22.82 -3.73
C HIS A 16 -11.99 22.69 -4.42
N PRO A 17 -11.32 21.54 -4.29
CA PRO A 17 -10.02 21.33 -4.91
C PRO A 17 -10.11 21.40 -6.43
N ARG A 18 -9.09 21.95 -7.05
CA ARG A 18 -8.97 21.97 -8.51
C ARG A 18 -8.28 20.70 -8.99
N TYR A 19 -8.81 20.08 -10.02
CA TYR A 19 -8.25 18.90 -10.66
C TYR A 19 -7.68 19.25 -12.04
N SER A 20 -6.49 18.73 -12.35
CA SER A 20 -5.84 18.90 -13.63
C SER A 20 -5.19 17.59 -14.09
N GLN A 21 -5.33 17.24 -15.36
CA GLN A 21 -4.60 16.15 -16.02
C GLN A 21 -3.32 16.61 -16.72
N LEU A 22 -3.03 17.91 -16.70
CA LEU A 22 -1.84 18.49 -17.31
C LEU A 22 -0.61 18.19 -16.46
N SER A 23 -0.16 16.96 -16.51
CA SER A 23 1.08 16.49 -15.88
C SER A 23 1.85 15.62 -16.87
N ASP A 24 3.18 15.55 -16.72
CA ASP A 24 4.05 14.79 -17.62
C ASP A 24 3.70 13.30 -17.71
N THR A 25 3.08 12.78 -16.66
CA THR A 25 2.63 11.37 -16.56
C THR A 25 1.15 11.16 -16.92
N GLY A 26 0.40 12.23 -17.22
CA GLY A 26 -1.05 12.16 -17.44
C GLY A 26 -1.89 11.85 -16.18
N ARG A 27 -1.26 11.74 -15.01
CA ARG A 27 -1.98 11.53 -13.75
C ARG A 27 -2.71 12.80 -13.33
N PHE A 28 -3.87 12.67 -12.71
CA PHE A 28 -4.56 13.79 -12.07
C PHE A 28 -3.72 14.39 -10.96
N ARG A 29 -3.66 15.71 -10.96
CA ARG A 29 -3.11 16.50 -9.85
C ARG A 29 -4.24 17.28 -9.20
N THR A 30 -4.17 17.43 -7.88
CA THR A 30 -5.07 18.32 -7.13
C THR A 30 -4.30 19.51 -6.58
N SER A 31 -4.97 20.65 -6.55
CA SER A 31 -4.45 21.90 -5.99
C SER A 31 -5.56 22.69 -5.33
N ALA A 32 -5.19 23.57 -4.40
CA ALA A 32 -6.05 24.50 -3.70
C ALA A 32 -7.30 23.87 -3.02
N PRO A 33 -7.16 22.89 -2.10
CA PRO A 33 -5.98 22.27 -1.55
C PRO A 33 -5.53 21.02 -2.31
N ASN A 34 -4.28 20.57 -2.07
CA ASN A 34 -3.79 19.28 -2.58
C ASN A 34 -4.27 18.12 -1.70
N CYS A 35 -5.45 17.59 -1.97
CA CYS A 35 -6.06 16.51 -1.21
C CYS A 35 -5.36 15.14 -1.41
N GLN A 36 -4.54 14.98 -2.45
CA GLN A 36 -3.84 13.73 -2.73
C GLN A 36 -2.75 13.44 -1.70
N ASN A 37 -2.16 14.48 -1.11
CA ASN A 37 -1.09 14.36 -0.12
C ASN A 37 -1.60 14.20 1.32
N TRP A 38 -2.89 14.15 1.55
CA TRP A 38 -3.41 13.98 2.90
C TRP A 38 -3.05 12.60 3.46
N PRO A 39 -2.52 12.54 4.70
CA PRO A 39 -2.09 11.28 5.30
C PRO A 39 -3.28 10.33 5.49
N LYS A 40 -3.04 9.04 5.26
CA LYS A 40 -4.06 7.98 5.48
C LYS A 40 -4.28 7.68 6.96
N LYS A 41 -3.25 7.88 7.77
CA LYS A 41 -3.25 7.58 9.22
C LYS A 41 -2.82 8.83 9.96
N ALA A 42 -3.17 8.89 11.24
CA ALA A 42 -2.57 9.89 12.13
C ALA A 42 -1.05 9.72 12.11
N GLU A 43 -0.34 10.84 12.05
CA GLU A 43 1.11 10.83 12.05
C GLU A 43 1.65 10.37 13.41
N SER A 44 2.85 9.79 13.43
CA SER A 44 3.43 9.22 14.66
C SER A 44 3.52 10.24 15.79
N TYR A 45 3.89 11.49 15.48
CA TYR A 45 3.94 12.56 16.49
C TYR A 45 2.57 12.87 17.14
N MET A 46 1.48 12.69 16.39
CA MET A 46 0.13 12.85 16.97
C MET A 46 -0.17 11.74 17.97
N LEU A 47 0.26 10.51 17.69
CA LEU A 47 0.11 9.38 18.61
C LEU A 47 0.83 9.66 19.94
N ASP A 48 2.02 10.28 19.86
CA ASP A 48 2.82 10.65 21.04
C ASP A 48 2.16 11.78 21.82
N ILE A 49 1.68 12.83 21.14
CA ILE A 49 1.00 13.98 21.78
C ILE A 49 -0.29 13.54 22.51
N PHE A 50 -1.09 12.70 21.90
CA PHE A 50 -2.38 12.27 22.47
C PHE A 50 -2.27 11.04 23.39
N GLY A 51 -1.08 10.46 23.53
CA GLY A 51 -0.83 9.33 24.42
C GLY A 51 -1.40 8.00 23.94
N GLY A 52 -1.36 7.77 22.63
CA GLY A 52 -1.67 6.51 22.00
C GLY A 52 -2.83 6.55 20.99
N LYS A 53 -2.96 5.46 20.25
CA LYS A 53 -3.88 5.34 19.11
C LYS A 53 -5.34 5.59 19.45
N ASP A 54 -5.78 5.13 20.62
CA ASP A 54 -7.19 5.22 21.05
C ASP A 54 -7.61 6.64 21.46
N LYS A 55 -6.64 7.50 21.76
CA LYS A 55 -6.86 8.90 22.14
C LYS A 55 -6.58 9.88 21.00
N THR A 56 -5.98 9.41 19.92
CA THR A 56 -5.66 10.25 18.77
C THR A 56 -6.93 10.54 17.96
N PRO A 57 -7.18 11.80 17.58
CA PRO A 57 -8.30 12.13 16.69
C PRO A 57 -8.25 11.33 15.39
N PRO A 58 -9.40 11.06 14.77
CA PRO A 58 -9.43 10.42 13.47
C PRO A 58 -8.63 11.24 12.44
N GLY A 59 -7.98 10.54 11.51
CA GLY A 59 -7.16 11.18 10.48
C GLY A 59 -8.00 12.08 9.58
N ILE A 60 -7.34 13.06 8.97
CA ILE A 60 -8.00 14.11 8.14
C ILE A 60 -8.91 13.56 7.04
N ARG A 61 -8.61 12.38 6.50
CA ARG A 61 -9.44 11.75 5.46
C ARG A 61 -10.85 11.37 5.96
N THR A 62 -11.06 11.25 7.26
CA THR A 62 -12.39 11.00 7.84
C THR A 62 -13.31 12.22 7.76
N CYS A 63 -12.77 13.40 7.48
CA CYS A 63 -13.55 14.62 7.21
C CYS A 63 -14.19 14.62 5.81
N ILE A 64 -13.78 13.66 4.93
CA ILE A 64 -14.40 13.50 3.61
C ILE A 64 -15.69 12.72 3.81
N ILE A 65 -16.81 13.41 3.81
CA ILE A 65 -18.14 12.82 4.00
C ILE A 65 -19.00 13.04 2.76
N PRO A 66 -19.83 12.08 2.37
CA PRO A 66 -20.75 12.27 1.25
C PRO A 66 -21.91 13.19 1.67
N PRO A 67 -22.53 13.92 0.72
CA PRO A 67 -23.77 14.62 0.99
C PRO A 67 -24.89 13.66 1.44
N PRO A 68 -25.94 14.15 2.10
CA PRO A 68 -27.10 13.33 2.47
C PRO A 68 -27.67 12.56 1.26
N GLY A 69 -27.96 11.28 1.44
CA GLY A 69 -28.47 10.41 0.37
C GLY A 69 -27.41 9.89 -0.62
N HIS A 70 -26.13 10.19 -0.42
CA HIS A 70 -25.03 9.71 -1.23
C HIS A 70 -24.09 8.79 -0.42
N VAL A 71 -23.33 7.97 -1.13
CA VAL A 71 -22.29 7.11 -0.55
C VAL A 71 -20.96 7.38 -1.25
N LEU A 72 -19.86 7.22 -0.51
CA LEU A 72 -18.53 7.23 -1.09
C LEU A 72 -18.19 5.81 -1.58
N ILE A 73 -17.73 5.71 -2.82
CA ILE A 73 -17.20 4.49 -3.40
C ILE A 73 -15.71 4.73 -3.64
N GLU A 74 -14.86 3.91 -2.99
CA GLU A 74 -13.43 3.88 -3.25
C GLU A 74 -13.12 2.63 -4.09
N ALA A 75 -12.49 2.83 -5.25
CA ALA A 75 -12.03 1.77 -6.11
C ALA A 75 -10.61 2.09 -6.58
N ASP A 76 -9.71 1.12 -6.42
CA ASP A 76 -8.31 1.25 -6.83
C ASP A 76 -7.88 -0.01 -7.60
N PHE A 77 -7.11 0.18 -8.66
CA PHE A 77 -6.54 -0.93 -9.41
C PHE A 77 -5.32 -1.47 -8.68
N CYS A 78 -5.35 -2.75 -8.37
CA CYS A 78 -4.19 -3.40 -7.78
C CYS A 78 -3.06 -3.48 -8.81
N GLN A 79 -1.95 -2.76 -8.58
CA GLN A 79 -0.73 -2.85 -9.37
C GLN A 79 -0.91 -2.58 -10.89
N ALA A 80 -1.82 -1.67 -11.28
CA ALA A 80 -2.15 -1.40 -12.68
C ALA A 80 -0.91 -1.11 -13.55
N GLU A 81 0.04 -0.36 -13.02
CA GLU A 81 1.27 -0.01 -13.74
C GLU A 81 2.14 -1.23 -14.04
N LEU A 82 2.21 -2.19 -13.11
CA LEU A 82 2.95 -3.44 -13.31
C LEU A 82 2.29 -4.33 -14.34
N PHE A 83 0.95 -4.38 -14.38
CA PHE A 83 0.22 -5.10 -15.44
C PHE A 83 0.49 -4.50 -16.81
N VAL A 84 0.47 -3.17 -16.93
CA VAL A 84 0.80 -2.49 -18.19
C VAL A 84 2.23 -2.78 -18.59
N LEU A 85 3.18 -2.72 -17.65
CA LEU A 85 4.59 -3.03 -17.92
C LEU A 85 4.76 -4.49 -18.39
N ALA A 86 4.13 -5.45 -17.72
CA ALA A 86 4.17 -6.86 -18.11
C ALA A 86 3.59 -7.10 -19.51
N ALA A 87 2.48 -6.41 -19.84
CA ALA A 87 1.86 -6.50 -21.16
C ALA A 87 2.75 -5.90 -22.27
N LEU A 88 3.36 -4.74 -22.02
CA LEU A 88 4.20 -4.05 -23.00
C LEU A 88 5.57 -4.74 -23.20
N SER A 89 6.17 -5.28 -22.13
CA SER A 89 7.44 -6.00 -22.20
C SER A 89 7.32 -7.41 -22.75
N GLY A 90 6.13 -8.02 -22.69
CA GLY A 90 5.91 -9.42 -22.99
C GLY A 90 6.57 -10.38 -22.01
N ASP A 91 6.94 -9.93 -20.81
CA ASP A 91 7.58 -10.76 -19.78
C ASP A 91 6.56 -11.72 -19.16
N LYS A 92 6.69 -12.99 -19.56
CA LYS A 92 5.81 -14.07 -19.09
C LYS A 92 5.94 -14.34 -17.59
N ASN A 93 7.14 -14.18 -17.01
CA ASN A 93 7.36 -14.41 -15.58
C ASN A 93 6.69 -13.33 -14.74
N MET A 94 6.78 -12.07 -15.20
CA MET A 94 6.11 -10.95 -14.56
C MET A 94 4.59 -11.10 -14.68
N TRP A 95 4.10 -11.46 -15.86
CA TRP A 95 2.67 -11.70 -16.09
C TRP A 95 2.13 -12.82 -15.19
N ASP A 96 2.85 -13.96 -15.11
CA ASP A 96 2.51 -15.08 -14.22
C ASP A 96 2.49 -14.65 -12.74
N ALA A 97 3.49 -13.88 -12.31
CA ALA A 97 3.53 -13.38 -10.94
C ALA A 97 2.33 -12.47 -10.60
N LEU A 98 1.88 -11.65 -11.55
CA LEU A 98 0.75 -10.73 -11.36
C LEU A 98 -0.62 -11.41 -11.46
N THR A 99 -0.75 -12.44 -12.27
CA THR A 99 -2.03 -13.14 -12.53
C THR A 99 -2.26 -14.34 -11.62
N THR A 100 -1.20 -14.91 -11.06
CA THR A 100 -1.33 -16.03 -10.12
C THR A 100 -1.88 -15.51 -8.78
N PRO A 101 -3.03 -16.00 -8.30
CA PRO A 101 -3.59 -15.57 -7.04
C PRO A 101 -2.60 -15.71 -5.88
N CYS A 102 -2.47 -14.64 -5.10
CA CYS A 102 -1.62 -14.59 -3.90
C CYS A 102 -0.09 -14.70 -4.15
N LYS A 103 0.35 -14.68 -5.40
CA LYS A 103 1.74 -14.54 -5.76
C LYS A 103 2.09 -13.05 -5.75
N ASP A 104 3.09 -12.66 -4.97
CA ASP A 104 3.48 -11.27 -4.82
C ASP A 104 4.79 -11.02 -5.60
N LEU A 105 4.78 -10.05 -6.49
CA LEU A 105 5.95 -9.73 -7.31
C LEU A 105 7.16 -9.30 -6.46
N HIS A 106 6.93 -8.68 -5.30
CA HIS A 106 8.03 -8.33 -4.38
C HIS A 106 8.68 -9.58 -3.78
N ASP A 107 7.89 -10.62 -3.45
CA ASP A 107 8.45 -11.88 -2.96
C ASP A 107 9.25 -12.59 -4.06
N VAL A 108 8.73 -12.61 -5.28
CA VAL A 108 9.46 -13.15 -6.46
C VAL A 108 10.78 -12.42 -6.66
N THR A 109 10.77 -11.08 -6.57
CA THR A 109 11.97 -10.26 -6.70
C THR A 109 12.96 -10.52 -5.55
N ALA A 110 12.47 -10.62 -4.30
CA ALA A 110 13.31 -10.92 -3.15
C ALA A 110 14.08 -12.21 -3.33
N LEU A 111 13.39 -13.27 -3.73
CA LEU A 111 14.00 -14.60 -3.88
C LEU A 111 14.92 -14.69 -5.12
N ASN A 112 14.51 -14.13 -6.24
CA ASN A 112 15.23 -14.29 -7.50
C ASN A 112 16.35 -13.27 -7.69
N SER A 113 16.09 -11.99 -7.45
CA SER A 113 17.06 -10.90 -7.71
C SER A 113 17.99 -10.68 -6.53
N PHE A 114 17.46 -10.69 -5.30
CA PHE A 114 18.26 -10.47 -4.10
C PHE A 114 18.79 -11.77 -3.47
N LYS A 115 18.44 -12.93 -4.06
CA LYS A 115 18.89 -14.25 -3.55
C LYS A 115 18.55 -14.48 -2.08
N LEU A 116 17.46 -13.90 -1.61
CA LEU A 116 16.99 -14.11 -0.26
C LEU A 116 16.34 -15.48 -0.12
N ARG A 117 16.42 -16.06 1.07
CA ARG A 117 15.69 -17.28 1.45
C ARG A 117 14.54 -16.88 2.37
N MET A 118 13.42 -17.51 2.22
CA MET A 118 12.20 -17.21 2.98
C MET A 118 11.92 -18.30 4.01
N PHE A 119 11.62 -17.90 5.23
CA PHE A 119 11.37 -18.79 6.35
C PHE A 119 10.02 -18.48 7.00
N ASP A 120 9.32 -19.54 7.40
CA ASP A 120 8.10 -19.46 8.17
C ASP A 120 8.39 -19.19 9.68
N PRO A 121 7.36 -18.95 10.51
CA PRO A 121 7.55 -18.71 11.95
C PRO A 121 8.15 -19.88 12.71
N THR A 122 8.08 -21.10 12.17
CA THR A 122 8.68 -22.30 12.78
C THR A 122 10.17 -22.42 12.48
N GLY A 123 10.68 -21.56 11.59
CA GLY A 123 12.07 -21.62 11.13
C GLY A 123 12.30 -22.56 9.95
N ARG A 124 11.24 -23.10 9.35
CA ARG A 124 11.31 -23.92 8.13
C ARG A 124 11.42 -23.02 6.92
N GLU A 125 12.29 -23.34 5.98
CA GLU A 125 12.36 -22.69 4.68
C GLU A 125 11.08 -22.98 3.87
N THR A 126 10.48 -21.94 3.30
CA THR A 126 9.25 -22.02 2.54
C THR A 126 9.43 -21.44 1.13
N THR A 127 8.56 -21.80 0.21
CA THR A 127 8.57 -21.36 -1.20
C THR A 127 7.34 -20.55 -1.53
N ILE A 128 7.39 -19.80 -2.66
CA ILE A 128 6.23 -19.05 -3.16
C ILE A 128 5.07 -20.00 -3.48
N ASP A 129 5.34 -21.18 -4.01
CA ASP A 129 4.29 -22.13 -4.37
C ASP A 129 3.55 -22.66 -3.13
N GLU A 130 4.27 -22.91 -2.04
CA GLU A 130 3.66 -23.24 -0.74
C GLU A 130 2.76 -22.09 -0.23
N LEU A 131 3.19 -20.83 -0.37
CA LEU A 131 2.37 -19.66 -0.01
C LEU A 131 1.08 -19.60 -0.84
N VAL A 132 1.16 -19.84 -2.14
CA VAL A 132 0.01 -19.86 -3.04
C VAL A 132 -0.97 -20.98 -2.64
N MET A 133 -0.47 -22.12 -2.21
CA MET A 133 -1.32 -23.23 -1.74
C MET A 133 -2.05 -22.88 -0.45
N VAL A 134 -1.39 -22.25 0.52
CA VAL A 134 -2.03 -21.77 1.76
C VAL A 134 -3.12 -20.74 1.45
N ALA A 135 -2.86 -19.84 0.53
CA ALA A 135 -3.80 -18.80 0.11
C ALA A 135 -5.09 -19.32 -0.51
N LYS A 136 -5.01 -20.43 -1.25
CA LYS A 136 -6.18 -21.10 -1.84
C LYS A 136 -7.11 -21.70 -0.78
N THR A 137 -6.56 -22.02 0.40
CA THR A 137 -7.29 -22.66 1.49
C THR A 137 -8.01 -21.63 2.37
N ASP A 138 -7.33 -20.56 2.80
CA ASP A 138 -7.90 -19.51 3.65
C ASP A 138 -7.16 -18.18 3.47
N LYS A 139 -7.85 -17.15 2.93
CA LYS A 139 -7.30 -15.81 2.72
C LYS A 139 -6.89 -15.09 4.00
N LYS A 140 -7.59 -15.33 5.13
CA LYS A 140 -7.28 -14.67 6.41
C LYS A 140 -6.02 -15.28 7.02
N LEU A 141 -5.95 -16.59 7.02
CA LEU A 141 -4.78 -17.35 7.46
C LEU A 141 -3.56 -16.99 6.61
N HIS A 142 -3.72 -16.88 5.29
CA HIS A 142 -2.68 -16.46 4.38
C HIS A 142 -2.11 -15.07 4.74
N LYS A 143 -2.97 -14.09 5.02
CA LYS A 143 -2.52 -12.74 5.39
C LYS A 143 -1.72 -12.74 6.71
N GLN A 144 -2.15 -13.50 7.69
CA GLN A 144 -1.42 -13.67 8.96
C GLN A 144 -0.09 -14.39 8.75
N PHE A 145 -0.09 -15.42 7.92
CA PHE A 145 1.11 -16.17 7.57
C PHE A 145 2.14 -15.27 6.85
N LEU A 146 1.71 -14.48 5.87
CA LEU A 146 2.59 -13.54 5.15
C LEU A 146 3.28 -12.53 6.08
N SER A 147 2.57 -11.97 7.06
CA SER A 147 3.15 -11.00 8.00
C SER A 147 4.16 -11.62 8.97
N SER A 148 4.15 -12.93 9.12
CA SER A 148 5.06 -13.67 9.99
C SER A 148 6.31 -14.21 9.30
N LEU A 149 6.39 -14.06 7.96
CA LEU A 149 7.54 -14.52 7.18
C LEU A 149 8.79 -13.69 7.41
N THR A 150 9.94 -14.35 7.34
CA THR A 150 11.25 -13.75 7.48
C THR A 150 12.10 -14.06 6.26
N TYR A 151 12.80 -13.05 5.73
CA TYR A 151 13.85 -13.24 4.75
C TYR A 151 15.21 -13.39 5.41
N VAL A 152 16.07 -14.20 4.79
CA VAL A 152 17.45 -14.41 5.23
C VAL A 152 18.38 -14.22 4.03
N ASP A 153 19.37 -13.35 4.16
CA ASP A 153 20.38 -13.13 3.12
C ASP A 153 21.49 -14.20 3.15
N ALA A 154 22.41 -14.11 2.19
CA ALA A 154 23.54 -15.02 2.08
C ALA A 154 24.48 -15.00 3.32
N ASN A 155 24.47 -13.92 4.10
CA ASN A 155 25.26 -13.75 5.30
C ASN A 155 24.53 -14.22 6.57
N GLY A 156 23.30 -14.73 6.43
CA GLY A 156 22.47 -15.18 7.56
C GLY A 156 21.73 -14.07 8.29
N LYS A 157 21.75 -12.82 7.79
CA LYS A 157 21.01 -11.72 8.37
C LYS A 157 19.51 -11.90 8.12
N ARG A 158 18.73 -11.86 9.19
CA ARG A 158 17.28 -11.99 9.15
C ARG A 158 16.62 -10.61 9.06
N MET A 159 15.53 -10.53 8.27
CA MET A 159 14.69 -9.34 8.19
C MET A 159 13.23 -9.75 8.00
N ALA A 160 12.31 -9.05 8.67
CA ALA A 160 10.89 -9.28 8.47
C ALA A 160 10.48 -8.98 7.01
N ARG A 161 9.61 -9.81 6.43
CA ARG A 161 9.13 -9.64 5.06
C ARG A 161 8.55 -8.25 4.81
N ASP A 162 7.72 -7.76 5.72
CA ASP A 162 7.08 -6.45 5.58
C ASP A 162 8.10 -5.30 5.63
N ALA A 163 9.12 -5.40 6.50
CA ALA A 163 10.22 -4.42 6.56
C ALA A 163 11.05 -4.39 5.26
N PHE A 164 11.28 -5.55 4.64
CA PHE A 164 11.94 -5.61 3.33
C PHE A 164 11.10 -4.93 2.25
N LYS A 165 9.80 -5.20 2.20
CA LYS A 165 8.89 -4.57 1.23
C LYS A 165 8.82 -3.06 1.38
N ASP A 166 8.83 -2.56 2.60
CA ASP A 166 8.84 -1.12 2.88
C ASP A 166 10.15 -0.46 2.46
N SER A 167 11.27 -1.20 2.46
CA SER A 167 12.58 -0.70 1.96
C SER A 167 12.66 -0.62 0.43
N LEU A 168 11.77 -1.28 -0.30
CA LEU A 168 11.69 -1.24 -1.77
C LEU A 168 10.76 -0.13 -2.31
N ARG A 169 10.06 0.58 -1.44
CA ARG A 169 9.14 1.67 -1.77
C ARG A 169 9.82 3.02 -1.66
#